data_385fdb8dd7a042a5b10d75ba5124cbda
#
_entry.id   385fdb8dd7a042a5b10d75ba5124cbda
#
_cell.length_a   1.000
_cell.length_b   1.000
_cell.length_c   1.000
_cell.angle_alpha   90.00
_cell.angle_beta   90.00
_cell.angle_gamma   90.00
#
_symmetry.space_group_name_H-M   'P 1'
#
loop_
_entity.id
_entity.type
_entity.pdbx_description
1 polymer ?
#
loop_
_entity_poly.entity_id
_entity_poly.type
_entity_poly.pdbx_seq_one_letter_code
_entity_poly.pdbx_strand_id
1 'polypeptide(L)'
;MKRPVPDQVLKDAAKHGGLVVFVGAGASMLCGSPDWRGFADHVVAALERANKLSFLEAEQLKGLGDPRRTLSIARAMAEESAVPIDFDGILHPGHPSDYGAELYRVLTRLRPVFVTTNYDRWLDEGGLPELSAEPPIGTESTVSSPSVGRPKYYRREQLTPSLLSERGSAIHLHGSYLDPSSMVVSLKDYIEHYADERVRAFLAEMFKNYTVLFVGYGLAELEVLDYVVRSNESLKSKVVEPRHYLLYPCRSTEHVQTGFIERFYKDQCGVQVLPYCIDKKGHAELLEVFKSWEPELDVRDPTRLDLELSIDRYVAAADSPSKESALRLARDRPELAAYFVNSLKEISWFEDLLAEGYFDAKHSPEVKVIATGKGQMFQAEGWPALRYLEHIAAPADKSQAAKIIEIVRAVTQDASQRRLDNWRTLWSLATIMSQLPLPVITEADIQMVKTWLTSRFDADMVANELSEKLLPRLLESSEPEHGKMAEALVALLTMPKPMETNT
;
A
#
# COMPACT_ATOMS: atom_id res chain seq x y z
N MET A 1 0.00 33.68 -7.35
CA MET A 1 -0.65 32.72 -6.49
C MET A 1 0.36 32.30 -5.42
N LYS A 2 -0.02 32.20 -4.15
CA LYS A 2 0.86 31.70 -3.08
C LYS A 2 0.91 30.18 -3.18
N ARG A 3 2.03 29.57 -2.73
CA ARG A 3 2.12 28.11 -2.58
C ARG A 3 1.07 27.62 -1.60
N PRO A 4 0.43 26.46 -1.85
CA PRO A 4 -0.49 25.88 -0.88
C PRO A 4 0.26 25.52 0.41
N VAL A 5 -0.44 25.56 1.52
CA VAL A 5 0.07 25.19 2.84
C VAL A 5 -0.74 23.99 3.32
N PRO A 6 -0.10 22.98 3.94
CA PRO A 6 -0.84 21.84 4.48
C PRO A 6 -1.71 22.31 5.64
N ASP A 7 -2.97 21.91 5.62
CA ASP A 7 -3.89 22.20 6.72
C ASP A 7 -3.67 21.25 7.92
N GLN A 8 -4.44 21.46 8.98
CA GLN A 8 -4.28 20.69 10.20
C GLN A 8 -4.62 19.19 9.99
N VAL A 9 -5.57 18.86 9.09
CA VAL A 9 -5.96 17.46 8.79
C VAL A 9 -4.80 16.71 8.13
N LEU A 10 -4.11 17.33 7.16
CA LEU A 10 -2.92 16.75 6.53
C LEU A 10 -1.77 16.56 7.55
N LYS A 11 -1.53 17.56 8.41
CA LYS A 11 -0.49 17.50 9.45
C LYS A 11 -0.78 16.38 10.46
N ASP A 12 -2.01 16.29 10.91
CA ASP A 12 -2.43 15.25 11.85
C ASP A 12 -2.37 13.86 11.23
N ALA A 13 -2.76 13.73 9.96
CA ALA A 13 -2.64 12.47 9.24
C ALA A 13 -1.17 12.03 9.09
N ALA A 14 -0.26 12.95 8.75
CA ALA A 14 1.17 12.67 8.70
C ALA A 14 1.71 12.22 10.05
N LYS A 15 1.38 12.97 11.11
CA LYS A 15 1.82 12.71 12.47
C LYS A 15 1.39 11.34 13.00
N HIS A 16 0.13 10.98 12.77
CA HIS A 16 -0.45 9.75 13.33
C HIS A 16 -0.38 8.54 12.39
N GLY A 17 0.28 8.67 11.23
CA GLY A 17 0.45 7.56 10.28
C GLY A 17 -0.78 7.25 9.43
N GLY A 18 -1.73 8.17 9.41
CA GLY A 18 -2.93 8.08 8.59
C GLY A 18 -2.79 8.72 7.21
N LEU A 19 -1.58 9.17 6.81
CA LEU A 19 -1.34 9.78 5.51
C LEU A 19 -0.90 8.73 4.48
N VAL A 20 -1.63 8.67 3.38
CA VAL A 20 -1.25 7.96 2.16
C VAL A 20 -0.92 8.99 1.08
N VAL A 21 0.24 8.88 0.45
CA VAL A 21 0.59 9.70 -0.72
C VAL A 21 0.39 8.86 -1.97
N PHE A 22 -0.60 9.26 -2.78
CA PHE A 22 -0.94 8.60 -4.03
C PHE A 22 -0.20 9.31 -5.18
N VAL A 23 0.82 8.64 -5.72
CA VAL A 23 1.72 9.20 -6.73
C VAL A 23 1.30 8.76 -8.13
N GLY A 24 1.09 9.71 -9.03
CA GLY A 24 0.77 9.45 -10.42
C GLY A 24 1.90 9.84 -11.38
N ALA A 25 1.66 9.60 -12.67
CA ALA A 25 2.64 9.78 -13.75
C ALA A 25 3.24 11.20 -13.83
N GLY A 26 2.50 12.23 -13.42
CA GLY A 26 3.00 13.61 -13.41
C GLY A 26 4.22 13.83 -12.51
N ALA A 27 4.43 13.01 -11.48
CA ALA A 27 5.65 13.04 -10.68
C ALA A 27 6.83 12.38 -11.45
N SER A 28 6.60 11.24 -12.09
CA SER A 28 7.60 10.51 -12.87
C SER A 28 8.01 11.26 -14.14
N MET A 29 7.10 12.03 -14.73
CA MET A 29 7.42 12.92 -15.86
C MET A 29 8.49 13.95 -15.50
N LEU A 30 8.58 14.37 -14.24
CA LEU A 30 9.69 15.23 -13.77
C LEU A 30 11.03 14.50 -13.78
N CYS A 31 11.05 13.19 -13.73
CA CYS A 31 12.25 12.37 -13.92
C CYS A 31 12.55 12.04 -15.39
N GLY A 32 11.65 12.43 -16.32
CA GLY A 32 11.79 12.14 -17.73
C GLY A 32 10.99 10.94 -18.22
N SER A 33 10.25 10.24 -17.35
CA SER A 33 9.34 9.17 -17.76
C SER A 33 8.23 9.71 -18.67
N PRO A 34 7.76 8.95 -19.66
CA PRO A 34 6.66 9.37 -20.53
C PRO A 34 5.33 9.45 -19.77
N ASP A 35 4.41 10.25 -20.29
CA ASP A 35 3.00 10.13 -19.94
C ASP A 35 2.37 8.86 -20.57
N TRP A 36 1.09 8.61 -20.28
CA TRP A 36 0.37 7.45 -20.82
C TRP A 36 0.40 7.36 -22.35
N ARG A 37 0.27 8.49 -23.05
CA ARG A 37 0.34 8.54 -24.52
C ARG A 37 1.74 8.22 -25.00
N GLY A 38 2.73 8.87 -24.45
CA GLY A 38 4.14 8.63 -24.78
C GLY A 38 4.54 7.17 -24.50
N PHE A 39 4.07 6.57 -23.40
CA PHE A 39 4.28 5.16 -23.12
C PHE A 39 3.67 4.25 -24.21
N ALA A 40 2.43 4.51 -24.60
CA ALA A 40 1.78 3.76 -25.68
C ALA A 40 2.54 3.92 -27.01
N ASP A 41 2.95 5.15 -27.36
CA ASP A 41 3.65 5.45 -28.59
C ASP A 41 5.03 4.74 -28.65
N HIS A 42 5.73 4.62 -27.52
CA HIS A 42 7.00 3.88 -27.44
C HIS A 42 6.80 2.37 -27.64
N VAL A 43 5.72 1.79 -27.11
CA VAL A 43 5.40 0.37 -27.33
C VAL A 43 5.08 0.11 -28.82
N VAL A 44 4.30 0.99 -29.46
CA VAL A 44 4.02 0.91 -30.90
C VAL A 44 5.31 1.05 -31.71
N ALA A 45 6.19 1.97 -31.35
CA ALA A 45 7.48 2.15 -32.01
C ALA A 45 8.42 0.93 -31.86
N ALA A 46 8.29 0.14 -30.76
CA ALA A 46 9.01 -1.12 -30.63
C ALA A 46 8.54 -2.16 -31.66
N LEU A 47 7.24 -2.25 -31.90
CA LEU A 47 6.67 -3.13 -32.96
C LEU A 47 7.10 -2.69 -34.36
N GLU A 48 7.10 -1.37 -34.64
CA GLU A 48 7.57 -0.82 -35.91
C GLU A 48 9.06 -1.17 -36.15
N ARG A 49 9.92 -0.94 -35.17
CA ARG A 49 11.35 -1.30 -35.22
C ARG A 49 11.58 -2.80 -35.44
N ALA A 50 10.69 -3.65 -34.91
CA ALA A 50 10.72 -5.09 -35.12
C ALA A 50 10.10 -5.52 -36.46
N ASN A 51 9.71 -4.58 -37.34
CA ASN A 51 9.02 -4.81 -38.62
C ASN A 51 7.71 -5.63 -38.47
N LYS A 52 7.00 -5.45 -37.35
CA LYS A 52 5.68 -6.05 -37.11
C LYS A 52 4.55 -5.10 -37.45
N LEU A 53 4.86 -3.83 -37.59
CA LEU A 53 4.00 -2.77 -38.12
C LEU A 53 4.76 -2.00 -39.19
N SER A 54 4.09 -1.64 -40.28
CA SER A 54 4.57 -0.60 -41.19
C SER A 54 4.42 0.77 -40.53
N PHE A 55 5.11 1.77 -41.04
CA PHE A 55 4.97 3.15 -40.58
C PHE A 55 3.52 3.62 -40.59
N LEU A 56 2.76 3.32 -41.65
CA LEU A 56 1.36 3.74 -41.76
C LEU A 56 0.47 3.08 -40.68
N GLU A 57 0.66 1.77 -40.43
CA GLU A 57 -0.07 1.05 -39.38
C GLU A 57 0.27 1.60 -38.01
N ALA A 58 1.56 1.88 -37.72
CA ALA A 58 2.00 2.48 -36.48
C ALA A 58 1.36 3.84 -36.23
N GLU A 59 1.33 4.72 -37.24
CA GLU A 59 0.70 6.03 -37.13
C GLU A 59 -0.83 5.95 -36.97
N GLN A 60 -1.48 5.00 -37.64
CA GLN A 60 -2.90 4.75 -37.45
C GLN A 60 -3.22 4.23 -36.03
N LEU A 61 -2.38 3.35 -35.51
CA LEU A 61 -2.55 2.81 -34.15
C LEU A 61 -2.36 3.89 -33.08
N LYS A 62 -1.34 4.75 -33.21
CA LYS A 62 -1.13 5.92 -32.35
C LYS A 62 -2.30 6.92 -32.45
N GLY A 63 -2.90 7.03 -33.65
CA GLY A 63 -4.04 7.90 -33.95
C GLY A 63 -5.38 7.49 -33.33
N LEU A 64 -5.49 6.34 -32.65
CA LEU A 64 -6.74 5.89 -32.01
C LEU A 64 -7.22 6.81 -30.88
N GLY A 65 -6.39 7.70 -30.38
CA GLY A 65 -6.73 8.74 -29.40
C GLY A 65 -6.88 8.27 -27.96
N ASP A 66 -7.02 6.97 -27.71
CA ASP A 66 -7.11 6.35 -26.39
C ASP A 66 -5.86 5.51 -26.11
N PRO A 67 -4.97 5.98 -25.23
CA PRO A 67 -3.72 5.26 -24.91
C PRO A 67 -3.95 3.84 -24.38
N ARG A 68 -5.02 3.59 -23.60
CA ARG A 68 -5.33 2.24 -23.09
C ARG A 68 -5.66 1.29 -24.24
N ARG A 69 -6.44 1.74 -25.21
CA ARG A 69 -6.77 0.95 -26.41
C ARG A 69 -5.52 0.67 -27.25
N THR A 70 -4.72 1.70 -27.51
CA THR A 70 -3.45 1.59 -28.23
C THR A 70 -2.52 0.58 -27.56
N LEU A 71 -2.32 0.67 -26.24
CA LEU A 71 -1.50 -0.25 -25.47
C LEU A 71 -2.04 -1.68 -25.46
N SER A 72 -3.36 -1.85 -25.33
CA SER A 72 -3.98 -3.19 -25.36
C SER A 72 -3.71 -3.91 -26.68
N ILE A 73 -3.84 -3.20 -27.80
CA ILE A 73 -3.58 -3.74 -29.14
C ILE A 73 -2.07 -4.01 -29.31
N ALA A 74 -1.24 -3.01 -29.02
CA ALA A 74 0.21 -3.13 -29.21
C ALA A 74 0.82 -4.25 -28.36
N ARG A 75 0.37 -4.42 -27.12
CA ARG A 75 0.81 -5.51 -26.23
C ARG A 75 0.42 -6.87 -26.78
N ALA A 76 -0.85 -7.05 -27.20
CA ALA A 76 -1.29 -8.31 -27.81
C ALA A 76 -0.46 -8.66 -29.05
N MET A 77 -0.19 -7.69 -29.93
CA MET A 77 0.65 -7.88 -31.11
C MET A 77 2.11 -8.23 -30.73
N ALA A 78 2.65 -7.62 -29.69
CA ALA A 78 4.01 -7.91 -29.21
C ALA A 78 4.10 -9.34 -28.65
N GLU A 79 3.10 -9.77 -27.88
CA GLU A 79 3.01 -11.14 -27.35
C GLU A 79 2.87 -12.17 -28.47
N GLU A 80 1.93 -11.97 -29.42
CA GLU A 80 1.73 -12.86 -30.59
C GLU A 80 2.99 -12.97 -31.46
N SER A 81 3.73 -11.87 -31.60
CA SER A 81 4.93 -11.79 -32.43
C SER A 81 6.22 -12.09 -31.70
N ALA A 82 6.16 -12.38 -30.39
CA ALA A 82 7.30 -12.56 -29.49
C ALA A 82 8.32 -11.39 -29.56
N VAL A 83 7.82 -10.14 -29.66
CA VAL A 83 8.64 -8.93 -29.65
C VAL A 83 8.85 -8.50 -28.19
N PRO A 84 10.10 -8.47 -27.70
CA PRO A 84 10.36 -7.99 -26.35
C PRO A 84 10.16 -6.46 -26.27
N ILE A 85 9.44 -6.00 -25.25
CA ILE A 85 9.28 -4.58 -24.95
C ILE A 85 10.26 -4.21 -23.85
N ASP A 86 11.14 -3.29 -24.13
CA ASP A 86 12.08 -2.73 -23.17
C ASP A 86 11.37 -1.69 -22.29
N PHE A 87 10.67 -2.15 -21.27
CA PHE A 87 9.95 -1.29 -20.33
C PHE A 87 10.91 -0.40 -19.52
N ASP A 88 12.10 -0.90 -19.17
CA ASP A 88 13.07 -0.11 -18.43
C ASP A 88 13.56 1.09 -19.25
N GLY A 89 14.00 0.86 -20.48
CA GLY A 89 14.44 1.92 -21.37
C GLY A 89 13.33 2.93 -21.72
N ILE A 90 12.07 2.50 -21.74
CA ILE A 90 10.92 3.41 -21.97
C ILE A 90 10.61 4.25 -20.73
N LEU A 91 10.58 3.64 -19.55
CA LEU A 91 10.15 4.30 -18.31
C LEU A 91 11.26 5.14 -17.67
N HIS A 92 12.54 4.81 -17.96
CA HIS A 92 13.71 5.48 -17.40
C HIS A 92 14.65 5.96 -18.54
N PRO A 93 14.22 6.90 -19.38
CA PRO A 93 15.00 7.37 -20.52
C PRO A 93 16.18 8.24 -20.03
N GLY A 94 17.36 7.65 -19.90
CA GLY A 94 18.58 8.35 -19.52
C GLY A 94 18.66 8.74 -18.04
N HIS A 95 19.34 9.85 -17.75
CA HIS A 95 19.48 10.35 -16.38
C HIS A 95 18.24 11.16 -15.97
N PRO A 96 17.71 10.96 -14.76
CA PRO A 96 16.59 11.76 -14.27
C PRO A 96 16.99 13.22 -14.11
N SER A 97 16.04 14.14 -14.28
CA SER A 97 16.30 15.53 -13.96
C SER A 97 16.56 15.71 -12.46
N ASP A 98 17.40 16.67 -12.11
CA ASP A 98 17.70 16.99 -10.71
C ASP A 98 16.44 17.29 -9.90
N TYR A 99 15.44 17.94 -10.52
CA TYR A 99 14.16 18.27 -9.88
C TYR A 99 13.31 17.02 -9.59
N GLY A 100 13.26 16.09 -10.54
CA GLY A 100 12.51 14.83 -10.36
C GLY A 100 13.15 13.95 -9.29
N ALA A 101 14.46 13.76 -9.37
CA ALA A 101 15.21 12.99 -8.37
C ALA A 101 15.04 13.57 -6.97
N GLU A 102 15.15 14.90 -6.82
CA GLU A 102 15.00 15.56 -5.53
C GLU A 102 13.56 15.51 -5.02
N LEU A 103 12.55 15.57 -5.90
CA LEU A 103 11.15 15.39 -5.50
C LEU A 103 10.94 14.04 -4.82
N TYR A 104 11.41 12.97 -5.43
CA TYR A 104 11.27 11.63 -4.85
C TYR A 104 12.08 11.48 -3.55
N ARG A 105 13.26 12.12 -3.43
CA ARG A 105 14.00 12.16 -2.15
C ARG A 105 13.21 12.87 -1.05
N VAL A 106 12.60 14.03 -1.34
CA VAL A 106 11.77 14.74 -0.36
C VAL A 106 10.57 13.92 0.03
N LEU A 107 9.83 13.36 -0.93
CA LEU A 107 8.69 12.48 -0.67
C LEU A 107 9.08 11.31 0.24
N THR A 108 10.19 10.64 -0.07
CA THR A 108 10.63 9.46 0.69
C THR A 108 11.09 9.79 2.11
N ARG A 109 11.62 10.99 2.35
CA ARG A 109 11.96 11.45 3.71
C ARG A 109 10.72 11.60 4.61
N LEU A 110 9.56 11.95 4.06
CA LEU A 110 8.31 12.07 4.82
C LEU A 110 7.77 10.71 5.30
N ARG A 111 8.20 9.60 4.71
CA ARG A 111 7.83 8.22 5.05
C ARG A 111 6.32 7.97 5.26
N PRO A 112 5.41 8.49 4.44
CA PRO A 112 4.03 8.03 4.42
C PRO A 112 3.94 6.61 3.85
N VAL A 113 2.75 6.05 3.76
CA VAL A 113 2.50 4.93 2.84
C VAL A 113 2.35 5.51 1.44
N PHE A 114 3.09 4.96 0.48
CA PHE A 114 2.97 5.34 -0.92
C PHE A 114 2.10 4.35 -1.67
N VAL A 115 1.17 4.87 -2.45
CA VAL A 115 0.42 4.11 -3.44
C VAL A 115 0.67 4.75 -4.80
N THR A 116 0.89 3.95 -5.83
CA THR A 116 1.12 4.47 -7.18
C THR A 116 0.49 3.59 -8.24
N THR A 117 0.02 4.22 -9.31
CA THR A 117 -0.35 3.55 -10.56
C THR A 117 0.79 3.51 -11.57
N ASN A 118 1.95 4.12 -11.23
CA ASN A 118 3.12 4.14 -12.08
C ASN A 118 3.84 2.80 -12.05
N TYR A 119 4.41 2.42 -13.19
CA TYR A 119 5.18 1.17 -13.33
C TYR A 119 6.67 1.34 -13.05
N ASP A 120 7.15 2.61 -12.97
CA ASP A 120 8.54 2.95 -12.76
C ASP A 120 9.04 2.67 -11.34
N ARG A 121 10.36 2.77 -11.13
CA ARG A 121 11.03 2.47 -9.86
C ARG A 121 11.39 3.69 -9.01
N TRP A 122 10.99 4.91 -9.41
CA TRP A 122 11.43 6.12 -8.72
C TRP A 122 11.06 6.16 -7.23
N LEU A 123 9.88 5.66 -6.88
CA LEU A 123 9.48 5.50 -5.48
C LEU A 123 10.31 4.44 -4.76
N ASP A 124 10.67 3.39 -5.45
CA ASP A 124 11.37 2.24 -4.89
C ASP A 124 12.81 2.59 -4.48
N GLU A 125 13.44 3.44 -5.24
CA GLU A 125 14.83 3.82 -5.11
C GLU A 125 15.02 5.16 -4.39
N GLY A 126 13.92 5.82 -3.98
CA GLY A 126 13.99 7.13 -3.32
C GLY A 126 14.53 8.24 -4.21
N GLY A 127 14.36 8.10 -5.54
CA GLY A 127 14.70 9.12 -6.53
C GLY A 127 16.04 8.94 -7.25
N LEU A 128 16.92 8.06 -6.81
CA LEU A 128 18.11 7.67 -7.58
C LEU A 128 18.55 6.25 -7.21
N PRO A 129 19.00 5.44 -8.19
CA PRO A 129 20.04 4.48 -7.87
C PRO A 129 21.20 5.30 -7.29
N GLU A 130 21.75 4.87 -6.15
CA GLU A 130 23.08 5.29 -5.80
C GLU A 130 23.93 4.99 -7.04
N LEU A 131 24.25 6.02 -7.81
CA LEU A 131 25.36 5.93 -8.73
C LEU A 131 26.48 5.44 -7.84
N SER A 132 26.87 4.18 -8.02
CA SER A 132 28.04 3.62 -7.41
C SER A 132 29.13 4.66 -7.61
N ALA A 133 29.37 5.46 -6.57
CA ALA A 133 30.59 6.22 -6.50
C ALA A 133 31.67 5.15 -6.67
N GLU A 134 32.39 5.17 -7.77
CA GLU A 134 33.59 4.35 -7.90
C GLU A 134 34.37 4.54 -6.60
N PRO A 135 34.66 3.45 -5.86
CA PRO A 135 35.38 3.60 -4.61
C PRO A 135 36.68 4.35 -4.94
N PRO A 136 37.04 5.40 -4.18
CA PRO A 136 38.30 6.06 -4.38
C PRO A 136 39.39 5.01 -4.31
N ILE A 137 40.19 4.91 -5.37
CA ILE A 137 41.29 3.96 -5.52
C ILE A 137 42.20 4.12 -4.30
N GLY A 138 42.15 3.15 -3.34
CA GLY A 138 43.14 3.08 -2.27
C GLY A 138 42.65 2.96 -0.81
N THR A 139 41.40 2.63 -0.54
CA THR A 139 40.98 2.27 0.84
C THR A 139 40.37 0.90 0.87
N GLU A 140 41.02 0.03 1.67
CA GLU A 140 40.58 -1.36 1.92
C GLU A 140 39.13 -1.41 2.41
N SER A 141 38.43 -2.37 1.88
CA SER A 141 37.09 -2.85 2.15
C SER A 141 36.58 -2.61 3.58
N THR A 142 35.76 -1.60 3.77
CA THR A 142 34.70 -1.68 4.75
C THR A 142 33.44 -2.14 4.03
N VAL A 143 32.92 -3.28 4.47
CA VAL A 143 31.71 -3.94 4.01
C VAL A 143 30.62 -2.90 3.79
N SER A 144 30.22 -2.66 2.54
CA SER A 144 29.05 -1.89 2.19
C SER A 144 27.84 -2.60 2.79
N SER A 145 27.29 -2.00 3.84
CA SER A 145 26.03 -2.47 4.45
C SER A 145 24.98 -2.52 3.36
N PRO A 146 24.24 -3.63 3.17
CA PRO A 146 23.16 -3.67 2.22
C PRO A 146 22.16 -2.57 2.61
N SER A 147 21.84 -1.67 1.67
CA SER A 147 20.75 -0.71 1.85
C SER A 147 19.49 -1.54 2.08
N VAL A 148 18.93 -1.45 3.29
CA VAL A 148 17.65 -2.10 3.60
C VAL A 148 16.62 -1.41 2.73
N GLY A 149 16.25 -2.08 1.64
CA GLY A 149 15.29 -1.56 0.67
C GLY A 149 13.93 -1.37 1.32
N ARG A 150 13.23 -0.31 0.88
CA ARG A 150 11.83 -0.07 1.26
C ARG A 150 10.98 -1.28 0.93
N PRO A 151 10.00 -1.71 1.78
CA PRO A 151 9.02 -2.74 1.43
C PRO A 151 8.25 -2.34 0.17
N LYS A 152 8.16 -3.25 -0.80
CA LYS A 152 7.60 -3.01 -2.12
C LYS A 152 6.57 -4.08 -2.44
N TYR A 153 5.42 -3.67 -2.97
CA TYR A 153 4.33 -4.57 -3.29
C TYR A 153 3.84 -4.28 -4.70
N TYR A 154 3.97 -5.26 -5.60
CA TYR A 154 3.66 -5.11 -7.01
C TYR A 154 2.45 -5.95 -7.45
N ARG A 155 2.21 -7.06 -6.76
CA ARG A 155 1.22 -8.03 -7.19
C ARG A 155 -0.11 -7.82 -6.49
N ARG A 156 -1.19 -7.97 -7.24
CA ARG A 156 -2.57 -7.93 -6.76
C ARG A 156 -2.81 -8.83 -5.56
N GLU A 157 -2.19 -10.03 -5.55
CA GLU A 157 -2.29 -11.02 -4.47
C GLU A 157 -1.67 -10.53 -3.15
N GLN A 158 -0.80 -9.53 -3.19
CA GLN A 158 -0.16 -8.93 -2.02
C GLN A 158 -1.00 -7.80 -1.42
N LEU A 159 -2.00 -7.27 -2.16
CA LEU A 159 -2.80 -6.14 -1.71
C LEU A 159 -3.71 -6.55 -0.56
N THR A 160 -3.36 -6.11 0.63
CA THR A 160 -4.15 -6.26 1.83
C THR A 160 -4.30 -4.90 2.53
N PRO A 161 -5.44 -4.64 3.20
CA PRO A 161 -5.63 -3.40 3.95
C PRO A 161 -4.54 -3.11 4.98
N SER A 162 -3.88 -4.15 5.51
CA SER A 162 -2.81 -4.01 6.49
C SER A 162 -1.58 -3.27 5.95
N LEU A 163 -1.32 -3.31 4.64
CA LEU A 163 -0.21 -2.57 4.02
C LEU A 163 -0.30 -1.07 4.24
N LEU A 164 -1.51 -0.53 4.40
CA LEU A 164 -1.74 0.90 4.62
C LEU A 164 -1.22 1.42 5.97
N SER A 165 -0.79 0.55 6.86
CA SER A 165 -0.11 0.94 8.10
C SER A 165 1.41 0.73 8.05
N GLU A 166 1.96 0.23 6.94
CA GLU A 166 3.41 0.09 6.74
C GLU A 166 4.04 1.39 6.25
N ARG A 167 4.40 2.27 7.18
CA ARG A 167 5.04 3.55 6.84
C ARG A 167 6.30 3.35 6.00
N GLY A 168 6.42 4.15 4.97
CA GLY A 168 7.54 4.11 4.04
C GLY A 168 7.44 3.01 2.98
N SER A 169 6.42 2.14 2.98
CA SER A 169 6.20 1.16 1.92
C SER A 169 5.79 1.82 0.60
N ALA A 170 6.12 1.16 -0.51
CA ALA A 170 5.68 1.53 -1.85
C ALA A 170 4.76 0.42 -2.40
N ILE A 171 3.52 0.78 -2.71
CA ILE A 171 2.49 -0.14 -3.20
C ILE A 171 2.15 0.26 -4.63
N HIS A 172 2.54 -0.57 -5.59
CA HIS A 172 2.25 -0.38 -7.00
C HIS A 172 0.90 -1.00 -7.34
N LEU A 173 -0.14 -0.18 -7.32
CA LEU A 173 -1.51 -0.63 -7.57
C LEU A 173 -1.66 -1.29 -8.94
N HIS A 174 -0.97 -0.78 -9.96
CA HIS A 174 -0.98 -1.34 -11.31
C HIS A 174 0.25 -2.22 -11.64
N GLY A 175 0.96 -2.68 -10.63
CA GLY A 175 2.17 -3.47 -10.83
C GLY A 175 3.40 -2.65 -11.18
N SER A 176 4.49 -3.32 -11.49
CA SER A 176 5.79 -2.70 -11.82
C SER A 176 6.44 -3.38 -13.00
N TYR A 177 7.25 -2.64 -13.76
CA TYR A 177 8.06 -3.21 -14.85
C TYR A 177 9.09 -4.22 -14.33
N LEU A 178 9.47 -4.15 -13.06
CA LEU A 178 10.34 -5.15 -12.40
C LEU A 178 9.68 -6.54 -12.31
N ASP A 179 8.37 -6.59 -12.37
CA ASP A 179 7.57 -7.81 -12.49
C ASP A 179 6.51 -7.60 -13.58
N PRO A 180 6.87 -7.77 -14.87
CA PRO A 180 5.97 -7.50 -16.00
C PRO A 180 4.64 -8.25 -15.94
N SER A 181 4.60 -9.40 -15.24
CA SER A 181 3.37 -10.17 -15.05
C SER A 181 2.37 -9.49 -14.12
N SER A 182 2.83 -8.54 -13.29
CA SER A 182 1.98 -7.76 -12.39
C SER A 182 1.34 -6.55 -13.06
N MET A 183 1.83 -6.14 -14.24
CA MET A 183 1.43 -4.88 -14.87
C MET A 183 0.00 -4.91 -15.40
N VAL A 184 -0.80 -3.94 -14.95
CA VAL A 184 -2.18 -3.69 -15.40
C VAL A 184 -2.13 -2.71 -16.58
N VAL A 185 -2.04 -3.21 -17.80
CA VAL A 185 -1.77 -2.41 -19.02
C VAL A 185 -2.96 -2.43 -19.98
N SER A 186 -3.53 -3.62 -20.25
CA SER A 186 -4.63 -3.79 -21.20
C SER A 186 -5.98 -3.50 -20.56
N LEU A 187 -6.99 -3.21 -21.37
CA LEU A 187 -8.36 -3.04 -20.89
C LEU A 187 -8.85 -4.26 -20.09
N LYS A 188 -8.47 -5.46 -20.53
CA LYS A 188 -8.79 -6.71 -19.83
C LYS A 188 -8.16 -6.74 -18.45
N ASP A 189 -6.86 -6.39 -18.34
CA ASP A 189 -6.15 -6.32 -17.07
C ASP A 189 -6.84 -5.35 -16.10
N TYR A 190 -7.28 -4.18 -16.60
CA TYR A 190 -8.04 -3.20 -15.79
C TYR A 190 -9.33 -3.77 -15.23
N ILE A 191 -10.13 -4.43 -16.08
CA ILE A 191 -11.41 -5.01 -15.65
C ILE A 191 -11.17 -6.09 -14.59
N GLU A 192 -10.23 -7.01 -14.85
CA GLU A 192 -9.89 -8.08 -13.91
C GLU A 192 -9.31 -7.56 -12.61
N HIS A 193 -8.44 -6.53 -12.66
CA HIS A 193 -7.80 -5.94 -11.51
C HIS A 193 -8.82 -5.29 -10.56
N TYR A 194 -9.70 -4.43 -11.07
CA TYR A 194 -10.67 -3.73 -10.23
C TYR A 194 -11.90 -4.58 -9.87
N ALA A 195 -12.07 -5.75 -10.50
CA ALA A 195 -13.04 -6.75 -10.06
C ALA A 195 -12.51 -7.61 -8.89
N ASP A 196 -11.19 -7.67 -8.66
CA ASP A 196 -10.58 -8.46 -7.58
C ASP A 196 -10.95 -7.89 -6.20
N GLU A 197 -11.41 -8.77 -5.31
CA GLU A 197 -11.88 -8.34 -3.99
C GLU A 197 -10.79 -7.78 -3.09
N ARG A 198 -9.53 -8.21 -3.26
CA ARG A 198 -8.39 -7.68 -2.51
C ARG A 198 -8.11 -6.23 -2.89
N VAL A 199 -8.11 -5.94 -4.19
CA VAL A 199 -7.99 -4.58 -4.71
C VAL A 199 -9.12 -3.70 -4.19
N ARG A 200 -10.35 -4.22 -4.24
CA ARG A 200 -11.54 -3.52 -3.74
C ARG A 200 -11.46 -3.24 -2.26
N ALA A 201 -11.11 -4.25 -1.45
CA ALA A 201 -10.95 -4.11 -0.02
C ALA A 201 -9.84 -3.12 0.35
N PHE A 202 -8.71 -3.18 -0.35
CA PHE A 202 -7.59 -2.26 -0.17
C PHE A 202 -7.99 -0.80 -0.45
N LEU A 203 -8.62 -0.55 -1.60
CA LEU A 203 -9.06 0.80 -1.99
C LEU A 203 -10.16 1.33 -1.07
N ALA A 204 -11.13 0.49 -0.70
CA ALA A 204 -12.19 0.86 0.23
C ALA A 204 -11.61 1.27 1.60
N GLU A 205 -10.67 0.49 2.14
CA GLU A 205 -9.98 0.80 3.40
C GLU A 205 -9.19 2.11 3.29
N MET A 206 -8.43 2.29 2.20
CA MET A 206 -7.62 3.48 1.97
C MET A 206 -8.48 4.75 1.98
N PHE A 207 -9.55 4.78 1.21
CA PHE A 207 -10.39 5.97 1.10
C PHE A 207 -11.35 6.17 2.28
N LYS A 208 -11.67 5.11 3.01
CA LYS A 208 -12.52 5.21 4.20
C LYS A 208 -11.76 5.68 5.44
N ASN A 209 -10.54 5.19 5.66
CA ASN A 209 -9.85 5.32 6.94
C ASN A 209 -8.57 6.14 6.91
N TYR A 210 -8.05 6.48 5.72
CA TYR A 210 -6.82 7.27 5.57
C TYR A 210 -7.09 8.61 4.90
N THR A 211 -6.23 9.58 5.14
CA THR A 211 -6.16 10.82 4.38
C THR A 211 -5.26 10.60 3.17
N VAL A 212 -5.78 10.77 1.97
CA VAL A 212 -5.03 10.56 0.73
C VAL A 212 -4.63 11.89 0.12
N LEU A 213 -3.33 12.07 -0.13
CA LEU A 213 -2.77 13.20 -0.87
C LEU A 213 -2.36 12.74 -2.27
N PHE A 214 -3.07 13.21 -3.29
CA PHE A 214 -2.76 12.93 -4.69
C PHE A 214 -1.67 13.87 -5.20
N VAL A 215 -0.60 13.30 -5.75
CA VAL A 215 0.61 13.99 -6.21
C VAL A 215 0.94 13.58 -7.64
N GLY A 216 0.92 14.53 -8.57
CA GLY A 216 1.15 14.21 -10.00
C GLY A 216 0.11 13.25 -10.57
N TYR A 217 -1.06 13.14 -9.96
CA TYR A 217 -2.16 12.27 -10.36
C TYR A 217 -3.39 13.10 -10.71
N GLY A 218 -3.90 12.92 -11.93
CA GLY A 218 -4.99 13.77 -12.44
C GLY A 218 -6.40 13.38 -11.99
N LEU A 219 -6.56 12.34 -11.15
CA LEU A 219 -7.88 11.77 -10.77
C LEU A 219 -8.80 11.50 -11.98
N ALA A 220 -8.21 11.12 -13.12
CA ALA A 220 -8.95 10.86 -14.35
C ALA A 220 -9.45 9.40 -14.46
N GLU A 221 -8.94 8.50 -13.61
CA GLU A 221 -9.34 7.11 -13.58
C GLU A 221 -10.66 6.97 -12.80
N LEU A 222 -11.72 6.64 -13.52
CA LEU A 222 -13.08 6.50 -12.96
C LEU A 222 -13.12 5.40 -11.90
N GLU A 223 -12.30 4.37 -12.06
CA GLU A 223 -12.20 3.24 -11.14
C GLU A 223 -11.74 3.70 -9.75
N VAL A 224 -10.71 4.55 -9.68
CA VAL A 224 -10.22 5.13 -8.41
C VAL A 224 -11.22 6.16 -7.87
N LEU A 225 -11.75 7.01 -8.74
CA LEU A 225 -12.70 8.06 -8.36
C LEU A 225 -13.99 7.49 -7.76
N ASP A 226 -14.47 6.33 -8.24
CA ASP A 226 -15.65 5.65 -7.70
C ASP A 226 -15.45 5.31 -6.21
N TYR A 227 -14.27 4.81 -5.82
CA TYR A 227 -13.96 4.54 -4.41
C TYR A 227 -13.86 5.81 -3.57
N VAL A 228 -13.26 6.88 -4.11
CA VAL A 228 -13.19 8.19 -3.43
C VAL A 228 -14.60 8.69 -3.09
N VAL A 229 -15.50 8.67 -4.08
CA VAL A 229 -16.89 9.15 -3.94
C VAL A 229 -17.68 8.26 -2.97
N ARG A 230 -17.62 6.93 -3.12
CA ARG A 230 -18.38 5.99 -2.29
C ARG A 230 -17.95 6.01 -0.84
N SER A 231 -16.65 6.18 -0.58
CA SER A 231 -16.10 6.19 0.77
C SER A 231 -16.33 7.51 1.50
N ASN A 232 -16.76 8.56 0.80
CA ASN A 232 -16.95 9.87 1.40
C ASN A 232 -18.38 10.07 1.88
N GLU A 233 -18.62 9.71 3.14
CA GLU A 233 -19.94 9.88 3.78
C GLU A 233 -20.36 11.36 3.89
N SER A 234 -19.42 12.30 3.89
CA SER A 234 -19.71 13.72 3.98
C SER A 234 -20.47 14.24 2.77
N LEU A 235 -20.36 13.58 1.60
CA LEU A 235 -21.15 13.92 0.40
C LEU A 235 -22.66 13.73 0.58
N LYS A 236 -23.06 12.93 1.57
CA LYS A 236 -24.49 12.75 1.96
C LYS A 236 -25.01 13.91 2.83
N SER A 237 -24.12 14.78 3.29
CA SER A 237 -24.39 15.91 4.19
C SER A 237 -24.49 17.21 3.39
N LYS A 238 -25.16 18.22 3.97
CA LYS A 238 -25.22 19.58 3.40
C LYS A 238 -23.86 20.30 3.47
N VAL A 239 -22.97 19.87 4.35
CA VAL A 239 -21.61 20.41 4.49
C VAL A 239 -20.63 19.31 4.15
N VAL A 240 -19.91 19.49 3.04
CA VAL A 240 -18.86 18.58 2.60
C VAL A 240 -17.56 18.96 3.31
N GLU A 241 -17.06 18.08 4.16
CA GLU A 241 -15.74 18.21 4.80
C GLU A 241 -14.74 17.37 4.01
N PRO A 242 -13.81 17.99 3.28
CA PRO A 242 -12.82 17.25 2.51
C PRO A 242 -11.91 16.45 3.42
N ARG A 243 -11.63 15.23 3.03
CA ARG A 243 -10.71 14.33 3.74
C ARG A 243 -9.49 13.98 2.90
N HIS A 244 -9.60 14.13 1.59
CA HIS A 244 -8.54 13.86 0.63
C HIS A 244 -8.12 15.15 -0.07
N TYR A 245 -6.90 15.16 -0.59
CA TYR A 245 -6.28 16.35 -1.13
C TYR A 245 -5.67 16.07 -2.50
N LEU A 246 -5.77 17.04 -3.41
CA LEU A 246 -5.19 16.96 -4.75
C LEU A 246 -4.29 18.16 -4.98
N LEU A 247 -2.99 17.94 -5.16
CA LEU A 247 -2.06 18.96 -5.65
C LEU A 247 -2.29 19.18 -7.15
N TYR A 248 -2.78 20.37 -7.51
CA TYR A 248 -3.20 20.69 -8.86
C TYR A 248 -2.35 21.78 -9.49
N PRO A 249 -1.62 21.52 -10.61
CA PRO A 249 -0.86 22.53 -11.32
C PRO A 249 -1.79 23.48 -12.09
N CYS A 250 -1.59 24.78 -11.97
CA CYS A 250 -2.36 25.76 -12.73
C CYS A 250 -1.50 26.98 -13.11
N ARG A 251 -1.87 27.64 -14.16
CA ARG A 251 -1.30 28.96 -14.54
C ARG A 251 -2.09 30.08 -13.90
N SER A 252 -1.45 31.21 -13.67
CA SER A 252 -2.13 32.39 -13.11
C SER A 252 -3.28 32.88 -14.00
N THR A 253 -3.21 32.64 -15.31
CA THR A 253 -4.26 32.93 -16.27
C THR A 253 -5.49 32.01 -16.20
N GLU A 254 -5.34 30.85 -15.54
CA GLU A 254 -6.36 29.79 -15.44
C GLU A 254 -7.14 29.83 -14.12
N HIS A 255 -7.05 30.92 -13.34
CA HIS A 255 -7.63 31.00 -12.00
C HIS A 255 -9.14 30.75 -11.96
N VAL A 256 -9.90 31.19 -13.00
CA VAL A 256 -11.36 30.97 -13.09
C VAL A 256 -11.64 29.48 -13.34
N GLN A 257 -10.90 28.85 -14.26
CA GLN A 257 -11.03 27.43 -14.55
C GLN A 257 -10.63 26.60 -13.32
N THR A 258 -9.54 26.98 -12.64
CA THR A 258 -9.11 26.34 -11.39
C THR A 258 -10.21 26.38 -10.34
N GLY A 259 -10.92 27.51 -10.19
CA GLY A 259 -12.05 27.63 -9.26
C GLY A 259 -13.21 26.67 -9.59
N PHE A 260 -13.48 26.39 -10.86
CA PHE A 260 -14.46 25.37 -11.25
C PHE A 260 -13.99 23.96 -10.92
N ILE A 261 -12.70 23.67 -11.13
CA ILE A 261 -12.09 22.38 -10.78
C ILE A 261 -12.11 22.15 -9.25
N GLU A 262 -11.74 23.16 -8.47
CA GLU A 262 -11.82 23.12 -7.00
C GLU A 262 -13.24 22.79 -6.53
N ARG A 263 -14.23 23.49 -7.09
CA ARG A 263 -15.64 23.27 -6.76
C ARG A 263 -16.09 21.87 -7.16
N PHE A 264 -15.74 21.41 -8.37
CA PHE A 264 -16.11 20.07 -8.83
C PHE A 264 -15.59 18.99 -7.88
N TYR A 265 -14.27 18.97 -7.61
CA TYR A 265 -13.70 17.95 -6.77
C TYR A 265 -14.20 18.02 -5.31
N LYS A 266 -14.40 19.23 -4.78
CA LYS A 266 -14.94 19.40 -3.44
C LYS A 266 -16.38 18.91 -3.34
N ASP A 267 -17.25 19.41 -4.22
CA ASP A 267 -18.70 19.20 -4.10
C ASP A 267 -19.14 17.81 -4.60
N GLN A 268 -18.44 17.25 -5.59
CA GLN A 268 -18.80 15.96 -6.18
C GLN A 268 -17.97 14.79 -5.64
N CYS A 269 -16.73 15.05 -5.21
CA CYS A 269 -15.82 13.97 -4.80
C CYS A 269 -15.39 14.09 -3.33
N GLY A 270 -15.59 15.25 -2.68
CA GLY A 270 -15.09 15.48 -1.32
C GLY A 270 -13.57 15.58 -1.24
N VAL A 271 -12.93 16.00 -2.33
CA VAL A 271 -11.48 16.17 -2.43
C VAL A 271 -11.15 17.67 -2.42
N GLN A 272 -10.29 18.10 -1.51
CA GLN A 272 -9.76 19.46 -1.47
C GLN A 272 -8.67 19.63 -2.52
N VAL A 273 -8.88 20.50 -3.48
CA VAL A 273 -7.84 20.87 -4.44
C VAL A 273 -6.90 21.90 -3.80
N LEU A 274 -5.61 21.68 -3.95
CA LEU A 274 -4.53 22.55 -3.49
C LEU A 274 -3.75 23.04 -4.72
N PRO A 275 -4.15 24.17 -5.32
CA PRO A 275 -3.53 24.65 -6.55
C PRO A 275 -2.13 25.22 -6.31
N TYR A 276 -1.20 24.92 -7.21
CA TYR A 276 0.14 25.52 -7.24
C TYR A 276 0.45 26.10 -8.63
N CYS A 277 1.13 27.26 -8.63
CA CYS A 277 1.33 28.03 -9.86
C CYS A 277 2.57 27.56 -10.63
N ILE A 278 2.38 27.16 -11.89
CA ILE A 278 3.45 26.66 -12.75
C ILE A 278 4.06 27.71 -13.70
N ASP A 279 3.73 28.97 -13.57
CA ASP A 279 4.20 30.04 -14.52
C ASP A 279 5.72 30.20 -14.53
N LYS A 280 6.41 30.02 -13.40
CA LYS A 280 7.85 30.31 -13.27
C LYS A 280 8.74 29.08 -13.47
N LYS A 281 8.40 27.99 -12.82
CA LYS A 281 9.23 26.77 -12.80
C LYS A 281 8.56 25.58 -13.50
N GLY A 282 7.42 25.81 -14.15
CA GLY A 282 6.64 24.72 -14.71
C GLY A 282 6.25 23.72 -13.61
N HIS A 283 6.12 22.46 -13.97
CA HIS A 283 5.78 21.38 -13.05
C HIS A 283 6.85 21.12 -11.97
N ALA A 284 8.10 21.64 -12.14
CA ALA A 284 9.12 21.58 -11.09
C ALA A 284 8.75 22.39 -9.83
N GLU A 285 7.74 23.27 -9.89
CA GLU A 285 7.19 23.96 -8.71
C GLU A 285 6.62 22.96 -7.68
N LEU A 286 6.24 21.76 -8.09
CA LEU A 286 5.79 20.69 -7.19
C LEU A 286 6.86 20.36 -6.15
N LEU A 287 8.14 20.29 -6.54
CA LEU A 287 9.24 20.11 -5.60
C LEU A 287 9.30 21.22 -4.55
N GLU A 288 9.09 22.46 -4.98
CA GLU A 288 9.13 23.60 -4.06
C GLU A 288 7.96 23.61 -3.07
N VAL A 289 6.81 23.10 -3.49
CA VAL A 289 5.68 22.88 -2.59
C VAL A 289 6.10 21.90 -1.50
N PHE A 290 6.65 20.72 -1.86
CA PHE A 290 7.05 19.72 -0.87
C PHE A 290 8.22 20.20 0.00
N LYS A 291 9.19 20.94 -0.53
CA LYS A 291 10.25 21.56 0.28
C LYS A 291 9.69 22.52 1.33
N SER A 292 8.63 23.26 0.99
CA SER A 292 7.96 24.15 1.94
C SER A 292 7.14 23.39 2.99
N TRP A 293 6.65 22.19 2.66
CA TRP A 293 5.86 21.35 3.54
C TRP A 293 6.69 20.43 4.44
N GLU A 294 7.93 20.12 4.03
CA GLU A 294 8.80 19.19 4.74
C GLU A 294 8.92 19.51 6.24
N PRO A 295 9.15 20.78 6.68
CA PRO A 295 9.20 21.10 8.11
C PRO A 295 7.88 20.89 8.86
N GLU A 296 6.75 20.94 8.16
CA GLU A 296 5.41 20.84 8.74
C GLU A 296 4.85 19.41 8.72
N LEU A 297 5.25 18.59 7.74
CA LEU A 297 4.85 17.20 7.59
C LEU A 297 5.90 16.21 8.11
N ASP A 298 7.16 16.63 8.23
CA ASP A 298 8.22 15.82 8.85
C ASP A 298 8.10 15.94 10.38
N VAL A 299 7.40 14.98 10.95
CA VAL A 299 7.18 14.90 12.41
C VAL A 299 8.24 14.08 13.14
N ARG A 300 9.33 13.73 12.44
CA ARG A 300 10.41 12.95 13.04
C ARG A 300 11.36 13.91 13.76
N ASP A 301 11.51 13.66 15.06
CA ASP A 301 12.66 14.13 15.82
C ASP A 301 13.94 13.56 15.14
N PRO A 302 14.97 14.37 14.85
CA PRO A 302 16.25 13.87 14.32
C PRO A 302 16.80 12.69 15.14
N THR A 303 16.69 12.74 16.45
CA THR A 303 17.05 11.65 17.36
C THR A 303 16.25 10.37 17.08
N ARG A 304 14.98 10.51 16.78
CA ARG A 304 14.12 9.35 16.42
C ARG A 304 14.57 8.71 15.11
N LEU A 305 14.94 9.49 14.10
CA LEU A 305 15.46 8.98 12.83
C LEU A 305 16.75 8.16 13.06
N ASP A 306 17.68 8.67 13.88
CA ASP A 306 18.91 7.96 14.21
C ASP A 306 18.64 6.63 14.94
N LEU A 307 17.61 6.60 15.79
CA LEU A 307 17.17 5.38 16.47
C LEU A 307 16.50 4.40 15.52
N GLU A 308 15.64 4.86 14.60
CA GLU A 308 15.02 4.03 13.55
C GLU A 308 16.10 3.42 12.64
N LEU A 309 17.10 4.21 12.21
CA LEU A 309 18.24 3.72 11.43
C LEU A 309 19.11 2.71 12.21
N SER A 310 19.18 2.85 13.53
CA SER A 310 19.86 1.87 14.39
C SER A 310 19.10 0.57 14.46
N ILE A 311 17.76 0.62 14.58
CA ILE A 311 16.90 -0.57 14.49
C ILE A 311 17.09 -1.27 13.15
N ASP A 312 17.05 -0.54 12.02
CA ASP A 312 17.22 -1.12 10.69
C ASP A 312 18.57 -1.85 10.56
N ARG A 313 19.66 -1.27 11.11
CA ARG A 313 20.97 -1.92 11.14
C ARG A 313 20.99 -3.19 11.98
N TYR A 314 20.36 -3.17 13.17
CA TYR A 314 20.30 -4.35 14.03
C TYR A 314 19.46 -5.46 13.43
N VAL A 315 18.34 -5.10 12.78
CA VAL A 315 17.47 -6.06 12.09
C VAL A 315 18.19 -6.69 10.90
N ALA A 316 18.93 -5.89 10.12
CA ALA A 316 19.70 -6.39 8.99
C ALA A 316 20.86 -7.32 9.40
N ALA A 317 21.53 -7.03 10.53
CA ALA A 317 22.61 -7.87 11.05
C ALA A 317 22.09 -9.22 11.59
N ALA A 318 20.95 -9.20 12.28
CA ALA A 318 20.24 -10.36 12.83
C ALA A 318 21.06 -11.34 13.67
N ASP A 319 22.27 -10.95 14.10
CA ASP A 319 23.09 -11.69 15.05
C ASP A 319 22.59 -11.50 16.50
N SER A 320 22.99 -12.36 17.42
CA SER A 320 22.50 -12.31 18.81
C SER A 320 22.74 -10.96 19.51
N PRO A 321 23.92 -10.31 19.40
CA PRO A 321 24.13 -8.99 19.99
C PRO A 321 23.26 -7.88 19.37
N SER A 322 23.03 -7.92 18.05
CA SER A 322 22.18 -6.97 17.34
C SER A 322 20.72 -7.17 17.72
N LYS A 323 20.25 -8.40 17.83
CA LYS A 323 18.91 -8.72 18.32
C LYS A 323 18.66 -8.19 19.73
N GLU A 324 19.56 -8.44 20.65
CA GLU A 324 19.47 -7.91 22.01
C GLU A 324 19.45 -6.37 22.02
N SER A 325 20.27 -5.74 21.18
CA SER A 325 20.32 -4.28 21.07
C SER A 325 19.02 -3.69 20.51
N ALA A 326 18.42 -4.34 19.51
CA ALA A 326 17.14 -3.92 18.94
C ALA A 326 16.01 -4.07 19.97
N LEU A 327 15.91 -5.20 20.65
CA LEU A 327 14.91 -5.48 21.68
C LEU A 327 15.04 -4.50 22.86
N ARG A 328 16.26 -4.25 23.32
CA ARG A 328 16.53 -3.27 24.37
C ARG A 328 16.10 -1.87 23.95
N LEU A 329 16.45 -1.45 22.72
CA LEU A 329 16.07 -0.15 22.20
C LEU A 329 14.55 0.00 22.11
N ALA A 330 13.84 -1.01 21.63
CA ALA A 330 12.36 -1.02 21.56
C ALA A 330 11.70 -1.04 22.96
N ARG A 331 12.35 -1.64 23.96
CA ARG A 331 11.89 -1.65 25.37
C ARG A 331 12.11 -0.30 26.04
N ASP A 332 13.31 0.30 25.86
CA ASP A 332 13.67 1.60 26.44
C ASP A 332 12.91 2.76 25.77
N ARG A 333 12.47 2.58 24.53
CA ARG A 333 11.76 3.57 23.72
C ARG A 333 10.48 2.96 23.13
N PRO A 334 9.39 2.84 23.93
CA PRO A 334 8.14 2.18 23.53
C PRO A 334 7.52 2.77 22.23
N GLU A 335 7.79 4.03 21.94
CA GLU A 335 7.36 4.70 20.70
C GLU A 335 8.01 4.11 19.43
N LEU A 336 9.09 3.35 19.58
CA LEU A 336 9.76 2.66 18.48
C LEU A 336 9.35 1.19 18.34
N ALA A 337 8.64 0.63 19.33
CA ALA A 337 8.29 -0.79 19.34
C ALA A 337 7.50 -1.21 18.09
N ALA A 338 6.52 -0.39 17.68
CA ALA A 338 5.76 -0.64 16.47
C ALA A 338 6.64 -0.56 15.19
N TYR A 339 7.56 0.40 15.14
CA TYR A 339 8.52 0.50 14.04
C TYR A 339 9.42 -0.73 13.98
N PHE A 340 9.99 -1.13 15.11
CA PHE A 340 10.83 -2.31 15.22
C PHE A 340 10.12 -3.56 14.70
N VAL A 341 8.91 -3.87 15.22
CA VAL A 341 8.18 -5.07 14.82
C VAL A 341 7.81 -5.04 13.32
N ASN A 342 7.42 -3.87 12.79
CA ASN A 342 7.12 -3.72 11.37
C ASN A 342 8.36 -3.88 10.45
N SER A 343 9.57 -3.70 10.97
CA SER A 343 10.81 -3.91 10.22
C SER A 343 11.17 -5.39 10.07
N LEU A 344 10.54 -6.27 10.86
CA LEU A 344 10.88 -7.70 10.91
C LEU A 344 10.13 -8.47 9.81
N LYS A 345 10.87 -9.34 9.09
CA LYS A 345 10.33 -10.24 8.06
C LYS A 345 10.76 -11.71 8.27
N GLU A 346 11.81 -11.91 9.04
CA GLU A 346 12.46 -13.21 9.21
C GLU A 346 11.92 -13.96 10.42
N ILE A 347 11.63 -15.25 10.23
CA ILE A 347 11.14 -16.14 11.29
C ILE A 347 12.12 -16.28 12.48
N SER A 348 13.37 -15.96 12.26
CA SER A 348 14.44 -16.02 13.28
C SER A 348 14.19 -15.12 14.49
N TRP A 349 13.28 -14.12 14.38
CA TRP A 349 12.92 -13.21 15.47
C TRP A 349 11.74 -13.70 16.31
N PHE A 350 11.08 -14.77 15.89
CA PHE A 350 9.81 -15.21 16.50
C PHE A 350 9.95 -15.54 17.99
N GLU A 351 10.97 -16.33 18.36
CA GLU A 351 11.16 -16.74 19.75
C GLU A 351 11.54 -15.56 20.65
N ASP A 352 12.32 -14.62 20.13
CA ASP A 352 12.72 -13.41 20.85
C ASP A 352 11.49 -12.52 21.14
N LEU A 353 10.63 -12.30 20.15
CA LEU A 353 9.40 -11.54 20.31
C LEU A 353 8.40 -12.23 21.23
N LEU A 354 8.32 -13.54 21.18
CA LEU A 354 7.47 -14.34 22.06
C LEU A 354 7.91 -14.22 23.51
N ALA A 355 9.22 -14.31 23.76
CA ALA A 355 9.79 -14.15 25.10
C ALA A 355 9.59 -12.75 25.69
N GLU A 356 9.60 -11.73 24.84
CA GLU A 356 9.34 -10.32 25.23
C GLU A 356 7.84 -9.98 25.38
N GLY A 357 6.93 -10.94 25.10
CA GLY A 357 5.51 -10.74 25.27
C GLY A 357 4.83 -9.87 24.20
N TYR A 358 5.43 -9.69 23.02
CA TYR A 358 4.84 -8.91 21.95
C TYR A 358 3.51 -9.45 21.42
N PHE A 359 3.24 -10.75 21.65
CA PHE A 359 2.02 -11.42 21.23
C PHE A 359 0.97 -11.57 22.34
N ASP A 360 1.20 -10.96 23.51
CA ASP A 360 0.20 -10.99 24.58
C ASP A 360 -1.11 -10.35 24.11
N ALA A 361 -2.22 -11.08 24.23
CA ALA A 361 -3.55 -10.64 23.78
C ALA A 361 -3.96 -9.27 24.35
N LYS A 362 -3.53 -8.93 25.57
CA LYS A 362 -3.75 -7.63 26.19
C LYS A 362 -3.18 -6.42 25.42
N HIS A 363 -2.23 -6.65 24.53
CA HIS A 363 -1.61 -5.63 23.68
C HIS A 363 -2.31 -5.48 22.32
N SER A 364 -3.30 -6.31 22.03
CA SER A 364 -4.15 -6.17 20.84
C SER A 364 -4.86 -4.82 20.87
N PRO A 365 -4.80 -4.02 19.78
CA PRO A 365 -5.41 -2.71 19.75
C PRO A 365 -6.94 -2.80 19.76
N GLU A 366 -7.57 -1.95 20.55
CA GLU A 366 -9.02 -1.78 20.57
C GLU A 366 -9.48 -0.82 19.47
N VAL A 367 -10.74 -0.97 19.04
CA VAL A 367 -11.38 0.03 18.18
C VAL A 367 -11.60 1.31 18.98
N LYS A 368 -11.04 2.41 18.51
CA LYS A 368 -11.27 3.74 19.05
C LYS A 368 -12.61 4.27 18.55
N VAL A 369 -13.44 4.73 19.47
CA VAL A 369 -14.71 5.40 19.15
C VAL A 369 -14.50 6.90 19.31
N ILE A 370 -14.60 7.62 18.21
CA ILE A 370 -14.43 9.07 18.16
C ILE A 370 -15.81 9.69 18.01
N ALA A 371 -16.24 10.48 18.99
CA ALA A 371 -17.46 11.26 18.89
C ALA A 371 -17.27 12.40 17.88
N THR A 372 -18.12 12.47 16.88
CA THR A 372 -18.17 13.55 15.90
C THR A 372 -19.47 14.32 16.08
N GLY A 373 -19.54 15.57 15.58
CA GLY A 373 -20.79 16.35 15.64
C GLY A 373 -22.01 15.72 14.93
N LYS A 374 -21.81 14.58 14.25
CA LYS A 374 -22.81 13.86 13.46
C LYS A 374 -23.00 12.39 13.84
N GLY A 375 -22.33 11.90 14.88
CA GLY A 375 -22.38 10.49 15.28
C GLY A 375 -21.06 9.99 15.85
N GLN A 376 -20.86 8.67 15.79
CA GLN A 376 -19.64 8.01 16.23
C GLN A 376 -18.84 7.52 14.99
N MET A 377 -17.55 7.79 14.99
CA MET A 377 -16.61 7.22 14.03
C MET A 377 -15.80 6.12 14.74
N PHE A 378 -15.64 4.98 14.08
CA PHE A 378 -14.88 3.84 14.58
C PHE A 378 -13.54 3.79 13.87
N GLN A 379 -12.45 3.81 14.62
CA GLN A 379 -11.09 3.73 14.10
C GLN A 379 -10.42 2.46 14.61
N ALA A 380 -10.07 1.55 13.68
CA ALA A 380 -9.29 0.36 13.98
C ALA A 380 -7.81 0.61 13.64
N GLU A 381 -6.93 0.14 14.51
CA GLU A 381 -5.49 0.11 14.27
C GLU A 381 -5.04 -1.32 14.01
N GLY A 382 -4.13 -1.52 13.04
CA GLY A 382 -3.49 -2.81 12.83
C GLY A 382 -2.50 -3.09 13.96
N TRP A 383 -2.40 -4.37 14.35
CA TRP A 383 -1.45 -4.80 15.35
C TRP A 383 -0.14 -5.27 14.69
N PRO A 384 1.00 -4.57 14.87
CA PRO A 384 2.27 -4.92 14.24
C PRO A 384 2.70 -6.36 14.50
N ALA A 385 2.45 -6.87 15.72
CA ALA A 385 2.81 -8.24 16.08
C ALA A 385 2.06 -9.30 15.24
N LEU A 386 0.76 -9.12 14.97
CA LEU A 386 0.04 -10.04 14.09
C LEU A 386 0.50 -9.92 12.64
N ARG A 387 0.81 -8.72 12.18
CA ARG A 387 1.35 -8.54 10.84
C ARG A 387 2.69 -9.26 10.66
N TYR A 388 3.55 -9.23 11.66
CA TYR A 388 4.76 -10.04 11.65
C TYR A 388 4.42 -11.53 11.53
N LEU A 389 3.41 -12.02 12.27
CA LEU A 389 2.97 -13.42 12.16
C LEU A 389 2.41 -13.76 10.77
N GLU A 390 1.75 -12.83 10.08
CA GLU A 390 1.32 -13.02 8.68
C GLU A 390 2.51 -13.34 7.75
N HIS A 391 3.68 -12.72 7.97
CA HIS A 391 4.86 -12.97 7.15
C HIS A 391 5.51 -14.31 7.44
N ILE A 392 5.44 -14.79 8.68
CA ILE A 392 6.17 -15.99 9.10
C ILE A 392 5.29 -17.25 9.25
N ALA A 393 3.97 -17.15 9.11
CA ALA A 393 3.07 -18.29 9.32
C ALA A 393 3.31 -19.43 8.31
N ALA A 394 3.53 -19.09 7.03
CA ALA A 394 3.75 -20.08 5.97
C ALA A 394 5.10 -20.83 6.10
N PRO A 395 6.24 -20.17 6.38
CA PRO A 395 7.53 -20.85 6.56
C PRO A 395 7.73 -21.45 7.96
N ALA A 396 6.78 -21.31 8.90
CA ALA A 396 6.91 -21.82 10.26
C ALA A 396 7.04 -23.35 10.31
N ASP A 397 8.00 -23.85 11.07
CA ASP A 397 8.08 -25.28 11.38
C ASP A 397 6.92 -25.73 12.30
N LYS A 398 6.80 -27.04 12.52
CA LYS A 398 5.69 -27.59 13.32
C LYS A 398 5.63 -27.02 14.74
N SER A 399 6.77 -26.76 15.38
CA SER A 399 6.83 -26.22 16.75
C SER A 399 6.41 -24.76 16.78
N GLN A 400 6.94 -23.97 15.85
CA GLN A 400 6.61 -22.57 15.70
C GLN A 400 5.12 -22.38 15.31
N ALA A 401 4.64 -23.17 14.35
CA ALA A 401 3.24 -23.14 13.93
C ALA A 401 2.28 -23.48 15.09
N ALA A 402 2.65 -24.44 15.96
CA ALA A 402 1.88 -24.74 17.17
C ALA A 402 1.82 -23.56 18.15
N LYS A 403 2.92 -22.81 18.30
CA LYS A 403 2.93 -21.59 19.13
C LYS A 403 2.11 -20.47 18.48
N ILE A 404 2.19 -20.32 17.16
CA ILE A 404 1.42 -19.30 16.42
C ILE A 404 -0.08 -19.54 16.54
N ILE A 405 -0.56 -20.79 16.40
CA ILE A 405 -2.00 -21.09 16.57
C ILE A 405 -2.46 -20.83 18.01
N GLU A 406 -1.62 -21.06 19.02
CA GLU A 406 -1.95 -20.70 20.42
C GLU A 406 -2.10 -19.18 20.59
N ILE A 407 -1.28 -18.37 19.92
CA ILE A 407 -1.44 -16.91 19.92
C ILE A 407 -2.78 -16.53 19.28
N VAL A 408 -3.15 -17.13 18.15
CA VAL A 408 -4.45 -16.90 17.49
C VAL A 408 -5.61 -17.22 18.43
N ARG A 409 -5.53 -18.35 19.15
CA ARG A 409 -6.51 -18.77 20.16
C ARG A 409 -6.61 -17.75 21.30
N ALA A 410 -5.46 -17.35 21.86
CA ALA A 410 -5.41 -16.42 22.98
C ALA A 410 -6.01 -15.03 22.61
N VAL A 411 -5.68 -14.52 21.43
CA VAL A 411 -6.20 -13.25 20.95
C VAL A 411 -7.70 -13.32 20.70
N THR A 412 -8.20 -14.44 20.16
CA THR A 412 -9.65 -14.64 19.94
C THR A 412 -10.44 -14.78 21.25
N GLN A 413 -9.82 -15.35 22.29
CA GLN A 413 -10.45 -15.54 23.61
C GLN A 413 -10.39 -14.30 24.49
N ASP A 414 -9.62 -13.28 24.13
CA ASP A 414 -9.58 -12.02 24.88
C ASP A 414 -10.97 -11.37 24.87
N ALA A 415 -11.56 -11.25 26.05
CA ALA A 415 -12.97 -10.92 26.26
C ALA A 415 -13.35 -9.46 25.95
N SER A 416 -12.45 -8.61 25.51
CA SER A 416 -12.77 -7.23 25.17
C SER A 416 -13.55 -7.16 23.85
N GLN A 417 -14.85 -6.81 23.90
CA GLN A 417 -15.66 -6.64 22.70
C GLN A 417 -15.06 -5.66 21.71
N ARG A 418 -14.45 -4.57 22.17
CA ARG A 418 -13.79 -3.59 21.29
C ARG A 418 -12.60 -4.15 20.54
N ARG A 419 -11.93 -5.14 21.08
CA ARG A 419 -10.82 -5.85 20.40
C ARG A 419 -11.36 -6.83 19.37
N LEU A 420 -12.43 -7.55 19.70
CA LEU A 420 -13.13 -8.43 18.75
C LEU A 420 -13.84 -7.65 17.63
N ASP A 421 -14.16 -6.38 17.85
CA ASP A 421 -14.70 -5.51 16.82
C ASP A 421 -13.58 -4.88 15.94
N ASN A 422 -12.31 -5.11 16.26
CA ASN A 422 -11.20 -4.64 15.44
C ASN A 422 -11.04 -5.54 14.20
N TRP A 423 -11.66 -5.12 13.10
CA TRP A 423 -11.64 -5.86 11.83
C TRP A 423 -10.25 -6.09 11.26
N ARG A 424 -9.27 -5.21 11.54
CA ARG A 424 -7.86 -5.41 11.13
C ARG A 424 -7.23 -6.57 11.87
N THR A 425 -7.48 -6.67 13.17
CA THR A 425 -7.03 -7.82 13.98
C THR A 425 -7.66 -9.11 13.48
N LEU A 426 -8.97 -9.12 13.24
CA LEU A 426 -9.68 -10.32 12.76
C LEU A 426 -9.21 -10.76 11.38
N TRP A 427 -8.97 -9.81 10.48
CA TRP A 427 -8.37 -10.10 9.18
C TRP A 427 -6.99 -10.74 9.32
N SER A 428 -6.10 -10.17 10.16
CA SER A 428 -4.77 -10.75 10.42
C SER A 428 -4.87 -12.18 10.97
N LEU A 429 -5.80 -12.44 11.90
CA LEU A 429 -6.02 -13.79 12.43
C LEU A 429 -6.44 -14.77 11.34
N ALA A 430 -7.37 -14.37 10.46
CA ALA A 430 -7.80 -15.19 9.33
C ALA A 430 -6.67 -15.47 8.34
N THR A 431 -5.85 -14.44 8.02
CA THR A 431 -4.69 -14.58 7.14
C THR A 431 -3.65 -15.52 7.73
N ILE A 432 -3.31 -15.36 9.01
CA ILE A 432 -2.37 -16.25 9.71
C ILE A 432 -2.88 -17.70 9.67
N MET A 433 -4.12 -17.93 10.08
CA MET A 433 -4.72 -19.25 10.10
C MET A 433 -4.76 -19.90 8.71
N SER A 434 -5.02 -19.10 7.67
CA SER A 434 -5.04 -19.57 6.28
C SER A 434 -3.66 -19.97 5.75
N GLN A 435 -2.57 -19.52 6.36
CA GLN A 435 -1.19 -19.81 5.94
C GLN A 435 -0.53 -20.91 6.77
N LEU A 436 -0.98 -21.13 7.99
CA LEU A 436 -0.41 -22.15 8.88
C LEU A 436 -0.47 -23.56 8.27
N PRO A 437 0.50 -24.45 8.57
CA PRO A 437 0.42 -25.87 8.22
C PRO A 437 -0.87 -26.51 8.76
N LEU A 438 -1.64 -27.20 7.92
CA LEU A 438 -2.92 -27.81 8.29
C LEU A 438 -2.86 -28.72 9.52
N PRO A 439 -1.81 -29.51 9.76
CA PRO A 439 -1.74 -30.39 10.93
C PRO A 439 -1.77 -29.70 12.31
N VAL A 440 -1.58 -28.37 12.38
CA VAL A 440 -1.69 -27.63 13.65
C VAL A 440 -3.06 -27.03 13.87
N ILE A 441 -3.91 -27.00 12.83
CA ILE A 441 -5.29 -26.49 12.89
C ILE A 441 -6.21 -27.63 13.30
N THR A 442 -7.12 -27.38 14.24
CA THR A 442 -8.07 -28.36 14.75
C THR A 442 -9.49 -27.95 14.40
N GLU A 443 -10.44 -28.88 14.54
CA GLU A 443 -11.87 -28.56 14.37
C GLU A 443 -12.35 -27.46 15.34
N ALA A 444 -11.78 -27.41 16.55
CA ALA A 444 -12.09 -26.36 17.51
C ALA A 444 -11.65 -24.96 17.00
N ASP A 445 -10.55 -24.89 16.26
CA ASP A 445 -10.09 -23.64 15.66
C ASP A 445 -11.02 -23.20 14.53
N ILE A 446 -11.55 -24.13 13.75
CA ILE A 446 -12.58 -23.82 12.76
C ILE A 446 -13.85 -23.29 13.44
N GLN A 447 -14.29 -23.88 14.55
CA GLN A 447 -15.45 -23.39 15.29
C GLN A 447 -15.21 -21.98 15.90
N MET A 448 -14.00 -21.67 16.28
CA MET A 448 -13.61 -20.34 16.78
C MET A 448 -13.82 -19.23 15.72
N VAL A 449 -13.72 -19.54 14.44
CA VAL A 449 -13.97 -18.61 13.32
C VAL A 449 -15.36 -17.98 13.40
N LYS A 450 -16.35 -18.67 14.00
CA LYS A 450 -17.67 -18.10 14.22
C LYS A 450 -17.63 -16.75 14.94
N THR A 451 -16.74 -16.59 15.91
CA THR A 451 -16.55 -15.33 16.65
C THR A 451 -16.13 -14.20 15.73
N TRP A 452 -15.26 -14.49 14.75
CA TRP A 452 -14.80 -13.50 13.78
C TRP A 452 -15.88 -13.10 12.78
N LEU A 453 -16.69 -14.08 12.34
CA LEU A 453 -17.77 -13.87 11.37
C LEU A 453 -19.01 -13.18 11.98
N THR A 454 -19.12 -13.17 13.31
CA THR A 454 -20.19 -12.45 14.04
C THR A 454 -19.75 -11.07 14.53
N SER A 455 -18.56 -10.63 14.18
CA SER A 455 -18.07 -9.28 14.46
C SER A 455 -18.97 -8.21 13.84
N ARG A 456 -19.04 -7.06 14.50
CA ARG A 456 -19.85 -5.92 14.06
C ARG A 456 -19.40 -5.31 12.73
N PHE A 457 -18.11 -5.46 12.37
CA PHE A 457 -17.50 -4.81 11.22
C PHE A 457 -16.80 -5.81 10.31
N ASP A 458 -16.95 -5.60 9.00
CA ASP A 458 -16.16 -6.23 7.92
C ASP A 458 -15.98 -7.77 8.00
N ALA A 459 -16.98 -8.49 8.54
CA ALA A 459 -16.97 -9.95 8.59
C ALA A 459 -16.84 -10.59 7.20
N ASP A 460 -17.24 -9.89 6.13
CA ASP A 460 -17.10 -10.35 4.76
C ASP A 460 -15.63 -10.49 4.34
N MET A 461 -14.76 -9.60 4.80
CA MET A 461 -13.33 -9.69 4.50
C MET A 461 -12.72 -10.96 5.12
N VAL A 462 -13.10 -11.28 6.33
CA VAL A 462 -12.66 -12.50 7.02
C VAL A 462 -13.20 -13.73 6.29
N ALA A 463 -14.49 -13.72 5.93
CA ALA A 463 -15.13 -14.82 5.20
C ALA A 463 -14.44 -15.08 3.85
N ASN A 464 -14.14 -14.04 3.10
CA ASN A 464 -13.45 -14.14 1.80
C ASN A 464 -12.03 -14.70 1.96
N GLU A 465 -11.25 -14.19 2.93
CA GLU A 465 -9.91 -14.70 3.20
C GLU A 465 -9.91 -16.21 3.49
N LEU A 466 -10.82 -16.67 4.33
CA LEU A 466 -10.95 -18.07 4.70
C LEU A 466 -11.47 -18.94 3.54
N SER A 467 -12.43 -18.42 2.76
CA SER A 467 -13.01 -19.16 1.62
C SER A 467 -12.03 -19.30 0.47
N GLU A 468 -11.21 -18.29 0.23
CA GLU A 468 -10.26 -18.29 -0.89
C GLU A 468 -8.95 -19.01 -0.57
N LYS A 469 -8.51 -18.99 0.70
CA LYS A 469 -7.18 -19.51 1.06
C LYS A 469 -7.21 -20.75 1.94
N LEU A 470 -8.02 -20.79 3.00
CA LEU A 470 -8.06 -21.94 3.90
C LEU A 470 -8.89 -23.10 3.34
N LEU A 471 -10.10 -22.79 2.86
CA LEU A 471 -11.05 -23.82 2.39
C LEU A 471 -10.48 -24.68 1.25
N PRO A 472 -9.85 -24.14 0.18
CA PRO A 472 -9.24 -24.97 -0.86
C PRO A 472 -8.18 -25.91 -0.31
N ARG A 473 -7.32 -25.45 0.59
CA ARG A 473 -6.27 -26.26 1.22
C ARG A 473 -6.84 -27.43 2.03
N LEU A 474 -7.97 -27.21 2.72
CA LEU A 474 -8.66 -28.27 3.47
C LEU A 474 -9.28 -29.29 2.52
N LEU A 475 -9.87 -28.83 1.40
CA LEU A 475 -10.50 -29.68 0.40
C LEU A 475 -9.50 -30.50 -0.42
N GLU A 476 -8.31 -29.96 -0.70
CA GLU A 476 -7.23 -30.63 -1.42
C GLU A 476 -6.50 -31.65 -0.58
N SER A 477 -6.66 -31.61 0.74
CA SER A 477 -6.00 -32.55 1.64
C SER A 477 -6.63 -33.94 1.61
N SER A 478 -5.79 -34.97 1.62
CA SER A 478 -6.22 -36.38 1.68
C SER A 478 -6.61 -36.83 3.08
N GLU A 479 -6.39 -36.03 4.12
CA GLU A 479 -6.66 -36.40 5.49
C GLU A 479 -8.18 -36.26 5.79
N PRO A 480 -8.84 -37.32 6.31
CA PRO A 480 -10.30 -37.30 6.56
C PRO A 480 -10.74 -36.20 7.56
N GLU A 481 -9.89 -35.82 8.49
CA GLU A 481 -10.15 -34.77 9.48
C GLU A 481 -10.25 -33.40 8.81
N HIS A 482 -9.44 -33.13 7.79
CA HIS A 482 -9.49 -31.87 7.05
C HIS A 482 -10.77 -31.74 6.21
N GLY A 483 -11.33 -32.87 5.70
CA GLY A 483 -12.64 -32.89 5.05
C GLY A 483 -13.76 -32.45 5.99
N LYS A 484 -13.77 -32.95 7.25
CA LYS A 484 -14.73 -32.49 8.26
C LYS A 484 -14.57 -31.02 8.61
N MET A 485 -13.32 -30.54 8.72
CA MET A 485 -13.04 -29.13 8.94
C MET A 485 -13.51 -28.26 7.78
N ALA A 486 -13.36 -28.72 6.53
CA ALA A 486 -13.89 -28.02 5.36
C ALA A 486 -15.42 -27.90 5.42
N GLU A 487 -16.13 -29.00 5.73
CA GLU A 487 -17.59 -28.98 5.89
C GLU A 487 -18.01 -28.00 7.00
N ALA A 488 -17.35 -28.03 8.15
CA ALA A 488 -17.61 -27.11 9.27
C ALA A 488 -17.37 -25.64 8.86
N LEU A 489 -16.29 -25.37 8.12
CA LEU A 489 -15.98 -24.03 7.63
C LEU A 489 -17.03 -23.55 6.64
N VAL A 490 -17.45 -24.36 5.67
CA VAL A 490 -18.53 -24.02 4.72
C VAL A 490 -19.83 -23.69 5.47
N ALA A 491 -20.18 -24.49 6.48
CA ALA A 491 -21.37 -24.22 7.30
C ALA A 491 -21.30 -22.84 7.99
N LEU A 492 -20.13 -22.46 8.51
CA LEU A 492 -19.92 -21.15 9.14
C LEU A 492 -19.98 -20.00 8.12
N LEU A 493 -19.35 -20.17 6.96
CA LEU A 493 -19.32 -19.16 5.90
C LEU A 493 -20.69 -18.90 5.27
N THR A 494 -21.60 -19.88 5.34
CA THR A 494 -22.98 -19.80 4.81
C THR A 494 -24.00 -19.40 5.85
N MET A 495 -23.60 -19.13 7.09
CA MET A 495 -24.54 -18.68 8.14
C MET A 495 -25.15 -17.31 7.80
N PRO A 496 -26.44 -17.11 8.09
CA PRO A 496 -27.06 -15.81 7.94
C PRO A 496 -26.36 -14.79 8.86
N LYS A 497 -25.97 -13.66 8.27
CA LYS A 497 -25.36 -12.56 9.03
C LYS A 497 -26.33 -12.00 10.06
N PRO A 498 -25.85 -11.55 11.23
CA PRO A 498 -26.67 -10.77 12.14
C PRO A 498 -27.24 -9.57 11.38
N MET A 499 -28.55 -9.38 11.41
CA MET A 499 -29.16 -8.17 10.84
C MET A 499 -28.59 -6.95 11.56
N GLU A 500 -28.05 -5.99 10.79
CA GLU A 500 -27.70 -4.69 11.32
C GLU A 500 -28.97 -4.08 11.96
N THR A 501 -29.04 -4.10 13.27
CA THR A 501 -30.01 -3.28 13.98
C THR A 501 -29.55 -1.83 13.85
N ASN A 502 -30.19 -1.09 12.93
CA ASN A 502 -30.09 0.36 12.85
C ASN A 502 -30.53 0.96 14.19
N THR A 503 -29.59 1.20 15.10
CA THR A 503 -29.78 2.05 16.28
C THR A 503 -28.67 3.07 16.37
#